data_32f2339e36c54d03185fe695e0223ee9
#
_entry.id   32f2339e36c54d03185fe695e0223ee9
#
_cell.length_a   1.000
_cell.length_b   1.000
_cell.length_c   1.000
_cell.angle_alpha   90.00
_cell.angle_beta   90.00
_cell.angle_gamma   90.00
#
_symmetry.space_group_name_H-M   'P 1'
#
loop_
_entity.id
_entity.type
_entity.pdbx_description
1 polymer ?
#
loop_
_entity_poly.entity_id
_entity_poly.type
_entity_poly.pdbx_seq_one_letter_code
_entity_poly.pdbx_strand_id
1 'polypeptide(L)'
;MRISFFLVALFLLTDSLASQTYFTAGGLRVGTSWGLTLQQRLAEKVTGEIILNNALDGSEFLVTGLGELHHPVLTKRLNIYTGAGLHVGSRRIEGIADRKGTFGVTAIGGAELTLARLVVSYDFKPALHLTGQPNPFSLQTGLSVRYVFVKNGVYKDLAKSKKKRRKARQKAKRRKAKGTTDAPWWKIWEQPLP
;
A
#
# COMPACT_ATOMS: atom_id res chain seq x y z
N MET A 1 -25.40 -24.19 -7.16
CA MET A 1 -25.14 -22.79 -7.53
C MET A 1 -25.60 -21.71 -6.53
N ARG A 2 -26.44 -21.99 -5.54
CA ARG A 2 -26.91 -20.97 -4.57
C ARG A 2 -25.96 -20.72 -3.38
N ILE A 3 -25.11 -21.66 -3.01
CA ILE A 3 -24.18 -21.55 -1.88
C ILE A 3 -22.97 -20.67 -2.20
N SER A 4 -22.50 -20.68 -3.45
CA SER A 4 -21.35 -19.86 -3.89
C SER A 4 -21.66 -18.35 -3.86
N PHE A 5 -22.90 -17.96 -4.12
CA PHE A 5 -23.32 -16.55 -4.07
C PHE A 5 -23.40 -16.01 -2.63
N PHE A 6 -23.76 -16.86 -1.67
CA PHE A 6 -23.82 -16.49 -0.25
C PHE A 6 -22.42 -16.30 0.36
N LEU A 7 -21.43 -17.10 -0.06
CA LEU A 7 -20.05 -16.94 0.38
C LEU A 7 -19.40 -15.67 -0.17
N VAL A 8 -19.69 -15.32 -1.42
CA VAL A 8 -19.21 -14.06 -2.03
C VAL A 8 -19.89 -12.84 -1.40
N ALA A 9 -21.19 -12.91 -1.11
CA ALA A 9 -21.92 -11.83 -0.43
C ALA A 9 -21.48 -11.64 1.03
N LEU A 10 -21.15 -12.70 1.75
CA LEU A 10 -20.62 -12.64 3.13
C LEU A 10 -19.24 -11.98 3.18
N PHE A 11 -18.44 -12.11 2.12
CA PHE A 11 -17.14 -11.44 2.01
C PHE A 11 -17.26 -9.91 1.80
N LEU A 12 -18.39 -9.43 1.29
CA LEU A 12 -18.62 -8.01 1.01
C LEU A 12 -19.20 -7.21 2.20
N LEU A 13 -19.63 -7.88 3.27
CA LEU A 13 -20.32 -7.26 4.40
C LEU A 13 -19.45 -7.00 5.65
N THR A 14 -18.14 -7.22 5.58
CA THR A 14 -17.26 -6.92 6.73
C THR A 14 -16.84 -5.46 6.73
N ASP A 15 -17.69 -4.61 7.28
CA ASP A 15 -17.40 -3.20 7.56
C ASP A 15 -16.20 -2.99 8.49
N SER A 16 -15.26 -2.17 8.04
CA SER A 16 -14.54 -1.11 8.79
C SER A 16 -13.84 -1.48 10.09
N LEU A 17 -13.06 -2.55 10.12
CA LEU A 17 -11.96 -2.65 11.09
C LEU A 17 -10.66 -2.31 10.37
N ALA A 18 -10.03 -1.21 10.74
CA ALA A 18 -8.72 -0.82 10.20
C ALA A 18 -7.73 -1.98 10.37
N SER A 19 -7.49 -2.70 9.28
CA SER A 19 -6.91 -4.04 9.27
C SER A 19 -5.41 -4.02 9.53
N GLN A 20 -4.71 -2.98 9.12
CA GLN A 20 -3.25 -2.92 9.18
C GLN A 20 -2.74 -1.98 10.26
N THR A 21 -1.69 -2.43 10.96
CA THR A 21 -1.02 -1.69 12.04
C THR A 21 0.16 -0.86 11.57
N TYR A 22 0.60 -1.00 10.32
CA TYR A 22 1.75 -0.29 9.76
C TYR A 22 1.36 0.59 8.56
N PHE A 23 2.25 1.52 8.22
CA PHE A 23 2.11 2.41 7.07
C PHE A 23 3.14 2.10 5.99
N THR A 24 4.39 1.90 6.38
CA THR A 24 5.50 1.52 5.49
C THR A 24 6.28 0.39 6.12
N ALA A 25 6.47 -0.68 5.39
CA ALA A 25 7.27 -1.82 5.79
C ALA A 25 8.14 -2.29 4.62
N GLY A 26 9.35 -2.72 4.91
CA GLY A 26 10.26 -3.27 3.91
C GLY A 26 11.07 -4.40 4.49
N GLY A 27 11.53 -5.31 3.64
CA GLY A 27 12.23 -6.50 4.10
C GLY A 27 12.68 -7.43 3.00
N LEU A 28 12.95 -8.66 3.41
CA LEU A 28 13.45 -9.74 2.58
C LEU A 28 12.31 -10.69 2.21
N ARG A 29 12.38 -11.23 1.01
CA ARG A 29 11.50 -12.26 0.49
C ARG A 29 12.34 -13.45 0.04
N VAL A 30 11.95 -14.65 0.42
CA VAL A 30 12.58 -15.90 0.03
C VAL A 30 11.52 -16.95 -0.32
N GLY A 31 11.80 -17.80 -1.29
CA GLY A 31 10.90 -18.84 -1.77
C GLY A 31 11.39 -19.42 -3.08
N THR A 32 10.54 -19.44 -4.10
CA THR A 32 10.97 -19.81 -5.49
C THR A 32 12.01 -18.83 -6.06
N SER A 33 12.10 -17.62 -5.48
CA SER A 33 13.10 -16.60 -5.75
C SER A 33 13.47 -15.91 -4.44
N TRP A 34 14.58 -15.18 -4.44
CA TRP A 34 14.94 -14.32 -3.31
C TRP A 34 14.86 -12.85 -3.74
N GLY A 35 14.62 -11.95 -2.79
CA GLY A 35 14.50 -10.55 -3.16
C GLY A 35 14.17 -9.62 -2.00
N LEU A 36 13.86 -8.40 -2.39
CA LEU A 36 13.46 -7.31 -1.50
C LEU A 36 11.99 -6.97 -1.74
N THR A 37 11.31 -6.60 -0.66
CA THR A 37 9.93 -6.14 -0.73
C THR A 37 9.77 -4.84 0.05
N LEU A 38 8.99 -3.92 -0.53
CA LEU A 38 8.61 -2.66 0.09
C LEU A 38 7.09 -2.50 -0.03
N GLN A 39 6.43 -2.41 1.11
CA GLN A 39 5.00 -2.18 1.19
C GLN A 39 4.70 -0.78 1.72
N GLN A 40 3.76 -0.12 1.05
CA GLN A 40 3.26 1.20 1.41
C GLN A 40 1.74 1.17 1.49
N ARG A 41 1.18 1.52 2.64
CA ARG A 41 -0.27 1.65 2.78
C ARG A 41 -0.76 2.92 2.09
N LEU A 42 -1.67 2.77 1.14
CA LEU A 42 -2.26 3.86 0.35
C LEU A 42 -3.60 4.31 0.94
N ALA A 43 -4.44 3.36 1.39
CA ALA A 43 -5.74 3.62 2.00
C ALA A 43 -6.00 2.63 3.16
N GLU A 44 -7.17 2.67 3.78
CA GLU A 44 -7.48 1.86 4.97
C GLU A 44 -7.29 0.35 4.76
N LYS A 45 -7.63 -0.16 3.58
CA LYS A 45 -7.53 -1.57 3.21
C LYS A 45 -6.62 -1.81 2.00
N VAL A 46 -6.06 -0.75 1.41
CA VAL A 46 -5.29 -0.81 0.18
C VAL A 46 -3.82 -0.56 0.46
N THR A 47 -2.97 -1.44 -0.04
CA THR A 47 -1.52 -1.35 0.04
C THR A 47 -0.94 -1.43 -1.37
N GLY A 48 0.08 -0.62 -1.65
CA GLY A 48 0.96 -0.80 -2.79
C GLY A 48 2.19 -1.57 -2.35
N GLU A 49 2.62 -2.55 -3.11
CA GLU A 49 3.85 -3.30 -2.87
C GLU A 49 4.74 -3.27 -4.10
N ILE A 50 6.03 -3.11 -3.87
CA ILE A 50 7.07 -3.29 -4.88
C ILE A 50 7.93 -4.46 -4.44
N ILE A 51 8.12 -5.44 -5.33
CA ILE A 51 8.94 -6.61 -5.10
C ILE A 51 10.06 -6.65 -6.15
N LEU A 52 11.29 -6.72 -5.68
CA LEU A 52 12.48 -6.96 -6.49
C LEU A 52 12.88 -8.41 -6.28
N ASN A 53 12.72 -9.25 -7.30
CA ASN A 53 13.03 -10.67 -7.23
C ASN A 53 14.21 -11.02 -8.13
N ASN A 54 15.04 -11.92 -7.63
CA ASN A 54 16.06 -12.60 -8.42
C ASN A 54 15.82 -14.11 -8.31
N ALA A 55 15.85 -14.82 -9.42
CA ALA A 55 15.78 -16.27 -9.41
C ALA A 55 16.98 -16.86 -8.63
N LEU A 56 16.81 -18.02 -7.98
CA LEU A 56 17.86 -18.64 -7.15
C LEU A 56 19.12 -18.96 -7.95
N ASP A 57 18.97 -19.28 -9.23
CA ASP A 57 20.04 -19.54 -10.18
C ASP A 57 20.60 -18.27 -10.89
N GLY A 58 20.05 -17.09 -10.55
CA GLY A 58 20.42 -15.82 -11.17
C GLY A 58 19.99 -15.67 -12.63
N SER A 59 19.17 -16.58 -13.14
CA SER A 59 18.71 -16.58 -14.53
C SER A 59 17.71 -15.46 -14.84
N GLU A 60 16.95 -15.01 -13.84
CA GLU A 60 15.87 -14.04 -14.01
C GLU A 60 15.91 -12.96 -12.94
N PHE A 61 15.72 -11.71 -13.35
CA PHE A 61 15.46 -10.57 -12.46
C PHE A 61 14.13 -9.95 -12.81
N LEU A 62 13.24 -9.79 -11.80
CA LEU A 62 11.91 -9.21 -11.96
C LEU A 62 11.68 -8.10 -10.95
N VAL A 63 11.06 -7.03 -11.44
CA VAL A 63 10.46 -5.96 -10.63
C VAL A 63 8.96 -6.09 -10.77
N THR A 64 8.25 -6.28 -9.67
CA THR A 64 6.79 -6.41 -9.63
C THR A 64 6.20 -5.27 -8.83
N GLY A 65 5.21 -4.56 -9.40
CA GLY A 65 4.38 -3.59 -8.69
C GLY A 65 2.98 -4.15 -8.49
N LEU A 66 2.48 -4.15 -7.27
CA LEU A 66 1.21 -4.74 -6.87
C LEU A 66 0.33 -3.73 -6.14
N GLY A 67 -0.98 -3.81 -6.37
CA GLY A 67 -2.00 -3.25 -5.51
C GLY A 67 -2.70 -4.37 -4.75
N GLU A 68 -2.78 -4.25 -3.44
CA GLU A 68 -3.28 -5.31 -2.54
C GLU A 68 -4.43 -4.82 -1.69
N LEU A 69 -5.38 -5.71 -1.45
CA LEU A 69 -6.50 -5.53 -0.54
C LEU A 69 -6.32 -6.45 0.67
N HIS A 70 -6.30 -5.88 1.86
CA HIS A 70 -6.10 -6.60 3.10
C HIS A 70 -7.40 -6.77 3.87
N HIS A 71 -7.69 -7.99 4.29
CA HIS A 71 -8.85 -8.36 5.09
C HIS A 71 -8.41 -8.97 6.42
N PRO A 72 -8.81 -8.40 7.58
CA PRO A 72 -8.53 -9.00 8.89
C PRO A 72 -9.38 -10.27 9.06
N VAL A 73 -8.77 -11.36 9.53
CA VAL A 73 -9.48 -12.64 9.69
C VAL A 73 -9.92 -12.88 11.13
N LEU A 74 -8.99 -12.92 12.07
CA LEU A 74 -9.26 -13.22 13.48
C LEU A 74 -8.89 -12.05 14.40
N THR A 75 -7.83 -11.35 14.07
CA THR A 75 -7.32 -10.22 14.84
C THR A 75 -6.80 -9.14 13.89
N LYS A 76 -6.59 -7.92 14.41
CA LYS A 76 -5.93 -6.85 13.66
C LYS A 76 -4.48 -7.16 13.26
N ARG A 77 -3.94 -8.28 13.72
CA ARG A 77 -2.55 -8.70 13.46
C ARG A 77 -2.45 -9.77 12.38
N LEU A 78 -3.52 -10.55 12.17
CA LEU A 78 -3.59 -11.60 11.16
C LEU A 78 -4.53 -11.13 10.04
N ASN A 79 -3.96 -10.95 8.85
CA ASN A 79 -4.67 -10.50 7.67
C ASN A 79 -4.52 -11.53 6.55
N ILE A 80 -5.55 -11.70 5.75
CA ILE A 80 -5.44 -12.29 4.42
C ILE A 80 -5.42 -11.14 3.43
N TYR A 81 -4.62 -11.26 2.39
CA TYR A 81 -4.57 -10.27 1.34
C TYR A 81 -4.64 -10.91 -0.04
N THR A 82 -5.20 -10.17 -0.97
CA THR A 82 -5.23 -10.49 -2.38
C THR A 82 -4.89 -9.25 -3.17
N GLY A 83 -4.27 -9.42 -4.32
CA GLY A 83 -3.84 -8.29 -5.11
C GLY A 83 -3.57 -8.66 -6.57
N ALA A 84 -3.32 -7.63 -7.35
CA ALA A 84 -2.90 -7.77 -8.72
C ALA A 84 -1.96 -6.63 -9.10
N GLY A 85 -1.18 -6.84 -10.16
CA GLY A 85 -0.24 -5.86 -10.64
C GLY A 85 0.49 -6.28 -11.90
N LEU A 86 1.59 -5.61 -12.15
CA LEU A 86 2.42 -5.80 -13.34
C LEU A 86 3.83 -6.19 -12.92
N HIS A 87 4.48 -6.96 -13.74
CA HIS A 87 5.91 -7.25 -13.59
C HIS A 87 6.66 -6.95 -14.87
N VAL A 88 7.89 -6.50 -14.71
CA VAL A 88 8.86 -6.24 -15.76
C VAL A 88 10.22 -6.74 -15.29
N GLY A 89 11.02 -7.25 -16.23
CA GLY A 89 12.34 -7.73 -15.87
C GLY A 89 13.13 -8.24 -17.06
N SER A 90 14.13 -9.05 -16.76
CA SER A 90 15.01 -9.63 -17.77
C SER A 90 15.38 -11.06 -17.40
N ARG A 91 15.43 -11.93 -18.39
CA ARG A 91 15.87 -13.31 -18.26
C ARG A 91 17.05 -13.60 -19.15
N ARG A 92 18.00 -14.37 -18.64
CA ARG A 92 19.11 -14.94 -19.41
C ARG A 92 18.60 -16.14 -20.20
N ILE A 93 18.95 -16.21 -21.47
CA ILE A 93 18.67 -17.36 -22.33
C ILE A 93 19.97 -18.18 -22.42
N GLU A 94 19.89 -19.49 -22.17
CA GLU A 94 21.04 -20.38 -22.33
C GLU A 94 21.53 -20.35 -23.77
N GLY A 95 22.87 -20.23 -23.94
CA GLY A 95 23.51 -20.17 -25.24
C GLY A 95 23.52 -18.81 -25.94
N ILE A 96 22.92 -17.78 -25.34
CA ILE A 96 22.92 -16.41 -25.89
C ILE A 96 23.45 -15.45 -24.83
N ALA A 97 24.40 -14.60 -25.20
CA ALA A 97 24.96 -13.57 -24.29
C ALA A 97 23.95 -12.50 -23.89
N ASP A 98 22.86 -12.35 -24.66
CA ASP A 98 21.87 -11.32 -24.47
C ASP A 98 20.77 -11.74 -23.47
N ARG A 99 20.26 -10.77 -22.73
CA ARG A 99 19.10 -10.92 -21.87
C ARG A 99 17.83 -10.53 -22.61
N LYS A 100 16.78 -11.31 -22.48
CA LYS A 100 15.46 -11.01 -23.03
C LYS A 100 14.60 -10.28 -22.01
N GLY A 101 13.99 -9.16 -22.43
CA GLY A 101 13.04 -8.42 -21.60
C GLY A 101 11.76 -9.24 -21.36
N THR A 102 11.29 -9.27 -20.13
CA THR A 102 10.06 -9.94 -19.72
C THR A 102 9.06 -8.90 -19.23
N PHE A 103 7.81 -9.02 -19.66
CA PHE A 103 6.69 -8.20 -19.18
C PHE A 103 5.45 -9.06 -19.03
N GLY A 104 4.63 -8.75 -18.02
CA GLY A 104 3.38 -9.47 -17.82
C GLY A 104 2.54 -8.93 -16.67
N VAL A 105 1.46 -9.66 -16.39
CA VAL A 105 0.53 -9.39 -15.29
C VAL A 105 0.71 -10.42 -14.19
N THR A 106 0.44 -10.02 -12.96
CA THR A 106 0.64 -10.86 -11.78
C THR A 106 -0.53 -10.68 -10.85
N ALA A 107 -1.03 -11.78 -10.31
CA ALA A 107 -1.90 -11.78 -9.14
C ALA A 107 -1.10 -12.23 -7.91
N ILE A 108 -1.59 -11.91 -6.73
CA ILE A 108 -1.02 -12.34 -5.46
C ILE A 108 -2.13 -12.67 -4.47
N GLY A 109 -1.92 -13.68 -3.65
CA GLY A 109 -2.80 -14.01 -2.54
C GLY A 109 -1.98 -14.61 -1.40
N GLY A 110 -2.23 -14.18 -0.18
CA GLY A 110 -1.44 -14.62 0.96
C GLY A 110 -2.04 -14.30 2.31
N ALA A 111 -1.31 -14.71 3.34
CA ALA A 111 -1.60 -14.40 4.73
C ALA A 111 -0.43 -13.62 5.35
N GLU A 112 -0.75 -12.68 6.21
CA GLU A 112 0.20 -11.79 6.86
C GLU A 112 -0.05 -11.75 8.36
N LEU A 113 1.02 -11.89 9.13
CA LEU A 113 1.01 -11.77 10.60
C LEU A 113 1.92 -10.61 11.03
N THR A 114 1.34 -9.64 11.74
CA THR A 114 2.09 -8.51 12.29
C THR A 114 2.43 -8.73 13.75
N LEU A 115 3.72 -8.83 14.07
CA LEU A 115 4.28 -8.98 15.39
C LEU A 115 5.08 -7.74 15.78
N ALA A 116 4.51 -6.84 16.54
CA ALA A 116 5.13 -5.58 16.97
C ALA A 116 5.62 -4.70 15.81
N ARG A 117 6.88 -4.84 15.40
CA ARG A 117 7.51 -4.14 14.26
C ARG A 117 7.91 -5.08 13.13
N LEU A 118 7.63 -6.36 13.27
CA LEU A 118 7.89 -7.36 12.25
C LEU A 118 6.59 -7.78 11.61
N VAL A 119 6.62 -7.94 10.31
CA VAL A 119 5.53 -8.45 9.50
C VAL A 119 6.05 -9.69 8.77
N VAL A 120 5.43 -10.83 9.04
CA VAL A 120 5.73 -12.08 8.37
C VAL A 120 4.56 -12.41 7.46
N SER A 121 4.82 -12.68 6.19
CA SER A 121 3.77 -13.08 5.24
C SER A 121 4.20 -14.26 4.42
N TYR A 122 3.23 -15.09 4.06
CA TYR A 122 3.37 -16.18 3.10
C TYR A 122 2.36 -16.00 2.00
N ASP A 123 2.79 -16.12 0.75
CA ASP A 123 1.97 -15.83 -0.41
C ASP A 123 2.23 -16.72 -1.61
N PHE A 124 1.22 -16.78 -2.47
CA PHE A 124 1.21 -17.35 -3.80
C PHE A 124 1.06 -16.22 -4.81
N LYS A 125 1.92 -16.23 -5.80
CA LYS A 125 1.98 -15.19 -6.83
C LYS A 125 1.97 -15.82 -8.22
N PRO A 126 0.79 -16.15 -8.78
CA PRO A 126 0.66 -16.55 -10.18
C PRO A 126 0.96 -15.35 -11.09
N ALA A 127 1.75 -15.57 -12.12
CA ALA A 127 2.13 -14.59 -13.11
C ALA A 127 1.87 -15.11 -14.52
N LEU A 128 1.35 -14.22 -15.36
CA LEU A 128 1.14 -14.44 -16.78
C LEU A 128 2.10 -13.55 -17.56
N HIS A 129 3.08 -14.16 -18.21
CA HIS A 129 4.07 -13.47 -19.02
C HIS A 129 3.51 -13.21 -20.43
N LEU A 130 3.43 -11.95 -20.81
CA LEU A 130 2.97 -11.52 -22.13
C LEU A 130 4.11 -11.53 -23.15
N THR A 131 5.33 -11.31 -22.66
CA THR A 131 6.54 -11.30 -23.49
C THR A 131 7.72 -11.89 -22.73
N GLY A 132 8.71 -12.38 -23.48
CA GLY A 132 10.04 -12.69 -22.94
C GLY A 132 10.22 -14.06 -22.33
N GLN A 133 9.16 -14.82 -22.12
CA GLN A 133 9.20 -16.15 -21.48
C GLN A 133 8.72 -17.23 -22.46
N PRO A 134 9.34 -18.44 -22.48
CA PRO A 134 8.84 -19.56 -23.26
C PRO A 134 7.52 -20.10 -22.68
N ASN A 135 7.38 -20.08 -21.36
CA ASN A 135 6.14 -20.46 -20.67
C ASN A 135 5.37 -19.18 -20.31
N PRO A 136 4.13 -19.02 -20.79
CA PRO A 136 3.34 -17.83 -20.49
C PRO A 136 2.89 -17.78 -19.02
N PHE A 137 2.87 -18.91 -18.31
CA PHE A 137 2.41 -18.99 -16.92
C PHE A 137 3.54 -19.42 -15.99
N SER A 138 3.66 -18.74 -14.85
CA SER A 138 4.53 -19.15 -13.76
C SER A 138 3.83 -18.98 -12.41
N LEU A 139 4.15 -19.85 -11.46
CA LEU A 139 3.66 -19.79 -10.09
C LEU A 139 4.87 -19.57 -9.17
N GLN A 140 4.86 -18.47 -8.45
CA GLN A 140 5.87 -18.15 -7.45
C GLN A 140 5.25 -18.25 -6.07
N THR A 141 6.02 -18.76 -5.11
CA THR A 141 5.66 -18.76 -3.68
C THR A 141 6.74 -18.02 -2.91
N GLY A 142 6.38 -17.38 -1.82
CA GLY A 142 7.35 -16.65 -1.01
C GLY A 142 6.94 -16.46 0.44
N LEU A 143 7.95 -16.53 1.28
CA LEU A 143 7.90 -16.07 2.66
C LEU A 143 8.60 -14.72 2.74
N SER A 144 7.93 -13.72 3.26
CA SER A 144 8.52 -12.38 3.43
C SER A 144 8.60 -12.02 4.90
N VAL A 145 9.72 -11.44 5.30
CA VAL A 145 9.92 -10.85 6.63
C VAL A 145 10.24 -9.39 6.43
N ARG A 146 9.33 -8.52 6.91
CA ARG A 146 9.42 -7.06 6.73
C ARG A 146 9.54 -6.36 8.08
N TYR A 147 10.31 -5.30 8.13
CA TYR A 147 10.39 -4.39 9.26
C TYR A 147 9.51 -3.17 9.03
N VAL A 148 8.74 -2.78 10.04
CA VAL A 148 7.85 -1.62 9.98
C VAL A 148 8.62 -0.36 10.34
N PHE A 149 8.91 0.47 9.35
CA PHE A 149 9.57 1.76 9.53
C PHE A 149 8.62 2.80 10.12
N VAL A 150 7.38 2.87 9.61
CA VAL A 150 6.39 3.87 10.01
C VAL A 150 5.10 3.17 10.44
N LYS A 151 4.71 3.39 11.69
CA LYS A 151 3.43 2.90 12.23
C LYS A 151 2.29 3.85 11.86
N ASN A 152 1.11 3.29 11.67
CA ASN A 152 -0.12 4.02 11.30
C ASN A 152 -0.51 5.12 12.32
N GLY A 153 -0.15 4.97 13.60
CA GLY A 153 -0.40 5.96 14.66
C GLY A 153 0.22 7.33 14.37
N VAL A 154 1.47 7.36 13.90
CA VAL A 154 2.21 8.60 13.62
C VAL A 154 1.51 9.45 12.55
N TYR A 155 0.98 8.84 11.50
CA TYR A 155 0.25 9.54 10.44
C TYR A 155 -1.11 10.06 10.88
N LYS A 156 -1.84 9.30 11.72
CA LYS A 156 -3.10 9.76 12.29
C LYS A 156 -2.90 11.01 13.15
N ASP A 157 -1.83 11.05 13.93
CA ASP A 157 -1.52 12.21 14.78
C ASP A 157 -1.06 13.41 13.96
N LEU A 158 -0.24 13.22 12.93
CA LEU A 158 0.13 14.26 11.97
C LEU A 158 -1.08 14.80 11.19
N ALA A 159 -1.98 13.93 10.74
CA ALA A 159 -3.21 14.35 10.05
C ALA A 159 -4.15 15.13 10.98
N LYS A 160 -4.30 14.68 12.24
CA LYS A 160 -5.08 15.41 13.27
C LYS A 160 -4.48 16.77 13.57
N SER A 161 -3.16 16.87 13.72
CA SER A 161 -2.47 18.13 13.98
C SER A 161 -2.59 19.12 12.82
N LYS A 162 -2.45 18.65 11.56
CA LYS A 162 -2.71 19.45 10.35
C LYS A 162 -4.15 19.97 10.30
N LYS A 163 -5.13 19.12 10.60
CA LYS A 163 -6.55 19.48 10.62
C LYS A 163 -6.84 20.52 11.73
N LYS A 164 -6.23 20.36 12.91
CA LYS A 164 -6.34 21.31 14.03
C LYS A 164 -5.74 22.68 13.67
N ARG A 165 -4.56 22.70 13.04
CA ARG A 165 -3.92 23.93 12.54
C ARG A 165 -4.75 24.65 11.46
N ARG A 166 -5.34 23.90 10.51
CA ARG A 166 -6.23 24.46 9.48
C ARG A 166 -7.47 25.09 10.09
N LYS A 167 -8.13 24.41 11.04
CA LYS A 167 -9.29 24.96 11.76
C LYS A 167 -8.93 26.20 12.58
N ALA A 168 -7.78 26.20 13.25
CA ALA A 168 -7.29 27.36 14.01
C ALA A 168 -7.05 28.56 13.10
N ARG A 169 -6.39 28.37 11.93
CA ARG A 169 -6.19 29.45 10.93
C ARG A 169 -7.51 29.96 10.36
N GLN A 170 -8.48 29.11 10.07
CA GLN A 170 -9.81 29.55 9.62
C GLN A 170 -10.54 30.36 10.68
N LYS A 171 -10.48 29.90 11.96
CA LYS A 171 -11.09 30.63 13.08
C LYS A 171 -10.44 31.99 13.30
N ALA A 172 -9.10 32.07 13.18
CA ALA A 172 -8.37 33.35 13.27
C ALA A 172 -8.73 34.29 12.11
N LYS A 173 -8.84 33.81 10.87
CA LYS A 173 -9.29 34.58 9.72
C LYS A 173 -10.74 35.13 9.92
N ARG A 174 -11.66 34.27 10.42
CA ARG A 174 -13.05 34.66 10.70
C ARG A 174 -13.12 35.75 11.83
N ARG A 175 -12.27 35.62 12.87
CA ARG A 175 -12.20 36.62 13.94
C ARG A 175 -11.68 37.97 13.42
N LYS A 176 -10.62 37.94 12.57
CA LYS A 176 -10.10 39.18 11.93
C LYS A 176 -11.16 39.82 11.03
N ALA A 177 -11.87 39.03 10.21
CA ALA A 177 -12.94 39.55 9.36
C ALA A 177 -14.11 40.17 10.16
N LYS A 178 -14.52 39.53 11.29
CA LYS A 178 -15.53 40.09 12.19
C LYS A 178 -15.05 41.37 12.87
N GLY A 179 -13.81 41.40 13.36
CA GLY A 179 -13.27 42.60 14.02
C GLY A 179 -13.11 43.81 13.09
N THR A 180 -13.10 43.60 11.76
CA THR A 180 -13.08 44.69 10.78
C THR A 180 -14.49 45.18 10.44
N THR A 181 -15.52 44.34 10.69
CA THR A 181 -16.93 44.69 10.39
C THR A 181 -17.62 45.32 11.60
N ASP A 182 -17.08 45.16 12.83
CA ASP A 182 -17.64 45.68 14.06
C ASP A 182 -17.09 47.10 14.41
N ALA A 183 -16.28 47.72 13.55
CA ALA A 183 -15.96 49.12 13.67
C ALA A 183 -17.24 49.93 13.36
N PRO A 184 -17.86 50.60 14.34
CA PRO A 184 -19.11 51.32 14.09
C PRO A 184 -18.86 52.40 13.02
N TRP A 185 -19.75 52.47 12.04
CA TRP A 185 -19.66 53.35 10.86
C TRP A 185 -19.46 54.84 11.20
N TRP A 186 -19.85 55.27 12.41
CA TRP A 186 -19.64 56.64 12.86
C TRP A 186 -18.18 56.98 13.20
N LYS A 187 -17.28 56.01 13.40
CA LYS A 187 -15.84 56.24 13.63
C LYS A 187 -15.08 56.69 12.37
N ILE A 188 -15.71 56.64 11.22
CA ILE A 188 -15.13 57.11 9.96
C ILE A 188 -14.98 58.64 9.97
N TRP A 189 -15.77 59.34 10.76
CA TRP A 189 -15.79 60.83 10.84
C TRP A 189 -14.84 61.40 11.90
N GLU A 190 -14.20 60.57 12.71
CA GLU A 190 -13.27 60.99 13.75
C GLU A 190 -11.79 61.04 13.28
N GLN A 191 -11.51 60.79 12.01
CA GLN A 191 -10.15 60.95 11.48
C GLN A 191 -9.88 62.50 11.24
N PRO A 192 -8.86 63.07 11.86
CA PRO A 192 -8.46 64.47 11.56
C PRO A 192 -8.02 64.51 10.09
N LEU A 193 -8.58 65.48 9.36
CA LEU A 193 -8.14 65.82 8.01
C LEU A 193 -6.67 66.25 8.03
N PRO A 194 -5.87 65.89 6.99
CA PRO A 194 -4.46 66.21 6.90
C PRO A 194 -4.20 67.70 6.81
#